data_7995656d80c9221619137a93b39104f5
#
_entry.id   7995656d80c9221619137a93b39104f5
#
_cell.length_a   1.000
_cell.length_b   1.000
_cell.length_c   1.000
_cell.angle_alpha   90.00
_cell.angle_beta   90.00
_cell.angle_gamma   90.00
#
_symmetry.space_group_name_H-M   'P 1'
#
loop_
_entity.id
_entity.type
_entity.pdbx_description
1 polymer ?
#
loop_
_entity_poly.entity_id
_entity_poly.type
_entity_poly.pdbx_seq_one_letter_code
_entity_poly.pdbx_strand_id
1 'polypeptide(L)'
;MPVVLQLADREPRLLARTVARVESVPGLAGLELVLPGDGDLAQARSLVRRATRETELPLWVKLPLPQAEAWAEAAVEAGAAGLVVGQPPTGALMRPWRGEPVPVRGSLYGPLAFGLMLEKLLAVAELALPCALIACGGIHTWEQVQQALAAGAQAVQIDVATWVEPALPGQLAQTWAGSKPMGE
;
A
#
# COMPACT_ATOMS: atom_id res chain seq x y z
N MET A 1 -6.56 5.26 -19.20
CA MET A 1 -6.09 4.40 -18.10
C MET A 1 -6.59 4.98 -16.79
N PRO A 2 -7.23 4.23 -15.90
CA PRO A 2 -7.67 4.73 -14.61
C PRO A 2 -6.48 5.14 -13.75
N VAL A 3 -6.61 6.19 -12.96
CA VAL A 3 -5.57 6.71 -12.07
C VAL A 3 -6.04 6.59 -10.62
N VAL A 4 -5.18 6.08 -9.76
CA VAL A 4 -5.35 6.11 -8.30
C VAL A 4 -4.34 7.12 -7.74
N LEU A 5 -4.84 8.08 -6.97
CA LEU A 5 -4.00 9.11 -6.37
C LEU A 5 -3.62 8.72 -4.94
N GLN A 6 -2.32 8.66 -4.66
CA GLN A 6 -1.82 8.41 -3.32
C GLN A 6 -1.74 9.72 -2.53
N LEU A 7 -2.27 9.68 -1.30
CA LEU A 7 -2.30 10.79 -0.36
C LEU A 7 -1.63 10.38 0.96
N ALA A 8 -0.95 11.32 1.60
CA ALA A 8 -0.40 11.15 2.94
C ALA A 8 -0.57 12.44 3.72
N ASP A 9 -1.13 12.35 4.92
CA ASP A 9 -1.24 13.45 5.86
C ASP A 9 -1.32 12.89 7.29
N ARG A 10 -0.96 13.70 8.26
CA ARG A 10 -1.04 13.38 9.70
C ARG A 10 -2.18 14.10 10.40
N GLU A 11 -2.72 15.13 9.75
CA GLU A 11 -3.75 15.97 10.30
C GLU A 11 -5.08 15.72 9.56
N PRO A 12 -6.12 15.16 10.25
CA PRO A 12 -7.37 14.77 9.60
C PRO A 12 -8.10 15.91 8.88
N ARG A 13 -7.95 17.15 9.35
CA ARG A 13 -8.60 18.30 8.72
C ARG A 13 -7.92 18.71 7.42
N LEU A 14 -6.59 18.63 7.36
CA LEU A 14 -5.83 18.91 6.13
C LEU A 14 -6.08 17.83 5.09
N LEU A 15 -6.04 16.56 5.52
CA LEU A 15 -6.41 15.43 4.66
C LEU A 15 -7.79 15.61 4.05
N ALA A 16 -8.80 15.93 4.85
CA ALA A 16 -10.17 16.17 4.38
C ALA A 16 -10.24 17.25 3.29
N ARG A 17 -9.55 18.36 3.49
CA ARG A 17 -9.49 19.44 2.48
C ARG A 17 -8.81 18.98 1.19
N THR A 18 -7.75 18.17 1.31
CA THR A 18 -7.05 17.62 0.14
C THR A 18 -7.96 16.66 -0.62
N VAL A 19 -8.62 15.74 0.08
CA VAL A 19 -9.56 14.77 -0.51
C VAL A 19 -10.68 15.51 -1.25
N ALA A 20 -11.35 16.47 -0.59
CA ALA A 20 -12.43 17.25 -1.21
C ALA A 20 -11.99 18.03 -2.47
N ARG A 21 -10.73 18.47 -2.52
CA ARG A 21 -10.19 19.16 -3.70
C ARG A 21 -9.90 18.23 -4.86
N VAL A 22 -9.44 17.01 -4.59
CA VAL A 22 -9.10 16.04 -5.64
C VAL A 22 -10.31 15.25 -6.14
N GLU A 23 -11.40 15.21 -5.38
CA GLU A 23 -12.65 14.53 -5.75
C GLU A 23 -13.16 14.93 -7.14
N SER A 24 -13.02 16.20 -7.50
CA SER A 24 -13.49 16.73 -8.78
C SER A 24 -12.50 16.57 -9.93
N VAL A 25 -11.32 15.95 -9.69
CA VAL A 25 -10.30 15.78 -10.74
C VAL A 25 -10.73 14.67 -11.71
N PRO A 26 -10.90 14.98 -13.01
CA PRO A 26 -11.34 13.98 -13.97
C PRO A 26 -10.32 12.85 -14.13
N GLY A 27 -10.83 11.61 -14.26
CA GLY A 27 -9.99 10.44 -14.54
C GLY A 27 -9.44 9.74 -13.31
N LEU A 28 -9.75 10.21 -12.10
CA LEU A 28 -9.47 9.46 -10.89
C LEU A 28 -10.44 8.28 -10.75
N ALA A 29 -9.88 7.10 -10.48
CA ALA A 29 -10.63 5.87 -10.23
C ALA A 29 -10.66 5.49 -8.74
N GLY A 30 -9.84 6.13 -7.91
CA GLY A 30 -9.76 5.88 -6.49
C GLY A 30 -8.66 6.70 -5.82
N LEU A 31 -8.64 6.63 -4.51
CA LEU A 31 -7.63 7.25 -3.66
C LEU A 31 -6.91 6.18 -2.84
N GLU A 32 -5.63 6.36 -2.59
CA GLU A 32 -4.85 5.56 -1.66
C GLU A 32 -4.33 6.44 -0.53
N LEU A 33 -4.74 6.15 0.70
CA LEU A 33 -4.28 6.85 1.90
C LEU A 33 -3.14 6.07 2.55
N VAL A 34 -1.96 6.69 2.64
CA VAL A 34 -0.82 6.15 3.38
C VAL A 34 -0.94 6.54 4.85
N LEU A 35 -1.06 5.57 5.74
CA LEU A 35 -1.12 5.83 7.18
C LEU A 35 0.28 6.09 7.77
N PRO A 36 0.42 7.00 8.75
CA PRO A 36 1.69 7.26 9.41
C PRO A 36 2.10 6.06 10.27
N GLY A 37 3.27 5.47 10.00
CA GLY A 37 3.77 4.28 10.71
C GLY A 37 4.21 4.51 12.15
N ASP A 38 4.34 5.76 12.58
CA ASP A 38 4.67 6.21 13.93
C ASP A 38 3.45 6.79 14.70
N GLY A 39 2.24 6.69 14.10
CA GLY A 39 0.99 7.07 14.73
C GLY A 39 0.41 5.95 15.62
N ASP A 40 -0.72 6.25 16.23
CA ASP A 40 -1.52 5.27 16.96
C ASP A 40 -2.78 4.86 16.16
N LEU A 41 -3.48 3.82 16.65
CA LEU A 41 -4.68 3.29 16.03
C LEU A 41 -5.83 4.32 15.97
N ALA A 42 -5.96 5.18 16.98
CA ALA A 42 -7.01 6.19 17.03
C ALA A 42 -6.80 7.26 15.96
N GLN A 43 -5.56 7.70 15.75
CA GLN A 43 -5.18 8.59 14.67
C GLN A 43 -5.43 7.95 13.31
N ALA A 44 -4.97 6.70 13.10
CA ALA A 44 -5.18 5.95 11.87
C ALA A 44 -6.68 5.87 11.51
N ARG A 45 -7.52 5.45 12.46
CA ARG A 45 -8.98 5.37 12.30
C ARG A 45 -9.60 6.74 12.01
N SER A 46 -9.13 7.81 12.65
CA SER A 46 -9.61 9.18 12.42
C SER A 46 -9.30 9.65 11.02
N LEU A 47 -8.08 9.39 10.50
CA LEU A 47 -7.66 9.74 9.15
C LEU A 47 -8.53 9.03 8.10
N VAL A 48 -8.70 7.70 8.22
CA VAL A 48 -9.53 6.92 7.29
C VAL A 48 -10.97 7.43 7.30
N ARG A 49 -11.60 7.51 8.48
CA ARG A 49 -12.99 7.97 8.62
C ARG A 49 -13.18 9.38 8.07
N ARG A 50 -12.19 10.25 8.22
CA ARG A 50 -12.27 11.61 7.72
C ARG A 50 -12.13 11.64 6.21
N ALA A 51 -11.22 10.87 5.64
CA ALA A 51 -11.06 10.79 4.19
C ALA A 51 -12.30 10.20 3.50
N THR A 52 -12.86 9.11 4.01
CA THR A 52 -14.04 8.44 3.42
C THR A 52 -15.31 9.30 3.44
N ARG A 53 -15.39 10.29 4.30
CA ARG A 53 -16.55 11.22 4.33
C ARG A 53 -16.48 12.33 3.29
N GLU A 54 -15.34 12.55 2.69
CA GLU A 54 -15.10 13.66 1.76
C GLU A 54 -14.99 13.18 0.29
N THR A 55 -15.25 11.89 0.02
CA THR A 55 -15.17 11.33 -1.33
C THR A 55 -16.15 10.19 -1.54
N GLU A 56 -16.68 10.08 -2.75
CA GLU A 56 -17.42 8.92 -3.25
C GLU A 56 -16.50 7.93 -3.97
N LEU A 57 -15.23 8.30 -4.21
CA LEU A 57 -14.25 7.40 -4.80
C LEU A 57 -13.84 6.31 -3.80
N PRO A 58 -13.57 5.08 -4.28
CA PRO A 58 -13.05 4.04 -3.41
C PRO A 58 -11.74 4.48 -2.76
N LEU A 59 -11.68 4.38 -1.43
CA LEU A 59 -10.49 4.68 -0.64
C LEU A 59 -9.76 3.39 -0.28
N TRP A 60 -8.55 3.22 -0.78
CA TRP A 60 -7.64 2.19 -0.30
C TRP A 60 -6.76 2.74 0.81
N VAL A 61 -6.46 1.90 1.79
CA VAL A 61 -5.64 2.29 2.93
C VAL A 61 -4.35 1.49 2.94
N LYS A 62 -3.22 2.19 2.81
CA LYS A 62 -1.89 1.57 2.87
C LYS A 62 -1.42 1.48 4.30
N LEU A 63 -1.31 0.24 4.76
CA LEU A 63 -0.96 -0.10 6.14
C LEU A 63 0.56 -0.16 6.32
N PRO A 64 1.11 0.43 7.40
CA PRO A 64 2.49 0.19 7.80
C PRO A 64 2.67 -1.30 8.15
N LEU A 65 3.69 -1.96 7.62
CA LEU A 65 3.90 -3.40 7.82
C LEU A 65 3.87 -3.84 9.29
N PRO A 66 4.53 -3.14 10.23
CA PRO A 66 4.51 -3.56 11.63
C PRO A 66 3.13 -3.54 12.28
N GLN A 67 2.22 -2.66 11.81
CA GLN A 67 0.87 -2.48 12.35
C GLN A 67 -0.22 -3.09 11.47
N ALA A 68 0.12 -3.72 10.34
CA ALA A 68 -0.85 -4.09 9.30
C ALA A 68 -2.00 -4.92 9.86
N GLU A 69 -1.71 -5.99 10.59
CA GLU A 69 -2.70 -6.85 11.22
C GLU A 69 -3.57 -6.11 12.26
N ALA A 70 -2.93 -5.37 13.17
CA ALA A 70 -3.61 -4.67 14.26
C ALA A 70 -4.51 -3.51 13.77
N TRP A 71 -4.21 -2.92 12.60
CA TRP A 71 -4.96 -1.76 12.08
C TRP A 71 -5.94 -2.11 10.97
N ALA A 72 -5.88 -3.33 10.42
CA ALA A 72 -6.69 -3.75 9.27
C ALA A 72 -8.19 -3.60 9.55
N GLU A 73 -8.69 -4.20 10.63
CA GLU A 73 -10.11 -4.16 11.00
C GLU A 73 -10.60 -2.72 11.22
N ALA A 74 -9.83 -1.92 11.97
CA ALA A 74 -10.20 -0.52 12.23
C ALA A 74 -10.23 0.35 10.97
N ALA A 75 -9.37 0.06 9.98
CA ALA A 75 -9.39 0.75 8.69
C ALA A 75 -10.66 0.41 7.89
N VAL A 76 -11.05 -0.88 7.84
CA VAL A 76 -12.28 -1.34 7.17
C VAL A 76 -13.52 -0.78 7.85
N GLU A 77 -13.60 -0.85 9.19
CA GLU A 77 -14.70 -0.23 9.96
C GLU A 77 -14.80 1.28 9.77
N ALA A 78 -13.68 1.95 9.48
CA ALA A 78 -13.65 3.37 9.20
C ALA A 78 -14.04 3.71 7.75
N GLY A 79 -14.26 2.71 6.88
CA GLY A 79 -14.77 2.85 5.53
C GLY A 79 -13.76 2.59 4.41
N ALA A 80 -12.63 1.96 4.69
CA ALA A 80 -11.69 1.55 3.64
C ALA A 80 -12.34 0.52 2.70
N ALA A 81 -12.30 0.78 1.38
CA ALA A 81 -12.75 -0.14 0.35
C ALA A 81 -11.73 -1.25 0.05
N GLY A 82 -10.48 -1.04 0.43
CA GLY A 82 -9.42 -2.03 0.29
C GLY A 82 -8.22 -1.69 1.17
N LEU A 83 -7.40 -2.70 1.44
CA LEU A 83 -6.18 -2.58 2.24
C LEU A 83 -4.98 -2.87 1.36
N VAL A 84 -4.01 -1.96 1.37
CA VAL A 84 -2.71 -2.15 0.73
C VAL A 84 -1.71 -2.55 1.81
N VAL A 85 -1.28 -3.80 1.78
CA VAL A 85 -0.28 -4.33 2.71
C VAL A 85 1.10 -4.13 2.11
N GLY A 86 1.90 -3.22 2.69
CA GLY A 86 3.22 -3.03 2.12
C GLY A 86 3.87 -1.65 2.22
N GLN A 87 3.49 -0.81 3.17
CA GLN A 87 4.31 0.37 3.45
C GLN A 87 5.68 -0.08 3.97
N PRO A 88 6.79 0.41 3.37
CA PRO A 88 8.13 -0.07 3.67
C PRO A 88 8.51 0.17 5.15
N PRO A 89 9.17 -0.78 5.82
CA PRO A 89 9.68 -0.60 7.16
C PRO A 89 10.81 0.44 7.18
N THR A 90 11.03 1.06 8.33
CA THR A 90 12.13 2.00 8.53
C THR A 90 13.40 1.27 8.94
N GLY A 91 14.53 1.66 8.36
CA GLY A 91 15.85 1.20 8.74
C GLY A 91 16.81 2.35 8.99
N ALA A 92 18.03 2.01 9.41
CA ALA A 92 19.10 2.97 9.60
C ALA A 92 20.43 2.44 9.08
N LEU A 93 21.23 3.34 8.51
CA LEU A 93 22.61 3.10 8.09
C LEU A 93 23.51 4.15 8.71
N MET A 94 24.72 3.73 9.10
CA MET A 94 25.75 4.68 9.51
C MET A 94 26.48 5.19 8.25
N ARG A 95 26.46 6.50 8.04
CA ARG A 95 27.20 7.15 6.94
C ARG A 95 28.23 8.13 7.49
N PRO A 96 29.43 8.21 6.91
CA PRO A 96 30.39 9.20 7.30
C PRO A 96 29.92 10.61 6.87
N TRP A 97 29.90 11.51 7.81
CA TRP A 97 29.66 12.94 7.57
C TRP A 97 30.74 13.75 8.27
N ARG A 98 31.59 14.45 7.49
CA ARG A 98 32.75 15.21 8.00
C ARG A 98 33.70 14.36 8.86
N GLY A 99 33.86 13.07 8.51
CA GLY A 99 34.72 12.14 9.24
C GLY A 99 34.07 11.41 10.41
N GLU A 100 32.85 11.81 10.83
CA GLU A 100 32.12 11.16 11.92
C GLU A 100 31.00 10.26 11.39
N PRO A 101 30.75 9.09 12.02
CA PRO A 101 29.63 8.23 11.65
C PRO A 101 28.31 8.83 12.13
N VAL A 102 27.42 9.19 11.19
CA VAL A 102 26.09 9.72 11.48
C VAL A 102 25.01 8.72 11.04
N PRO A 103 24.01 8.42 11.89
CA PRO A 103 22.90 7.56 11.52
C PRO A 103 21.97 8.27 10.53
N VAL A 104 21.76 7.65 9.36
CA VAL A 104 20.76 8.05 8.38
C VAL A 104 19.60 7.06 8.45
N ARG A 105 18.40 7.55 8.73
CA ARG A 105 17.17 6.75 8.78
C ARG A 105 16.38 6.93 7.49
N GLY A 106 15.68 5.88 7.07
CA GLY A 106 14.85 5.91 5.88
C GLY A 106 14.06 4.62 5.68
N SER A 107 13.22 4.61 4.67
CA SER A 107 12.46 3.41 4.29
C SER A 107 13.38 2.38 3.63
N LEU A 108 13.15 1.11 3.95
CA LEU A 108 13.86 -0.03 3.36
C LEU A 108 13.06 -0.57 2.19
N TYR A 109 13.68 -0.54 1.00
CA TYR A 109 13.12 -1.05 -0.23
C TYR A 109 13.97 -2.20 -0.80
N GLY A 110 13.38 -2.99 -1.68
CA GLY A 110 14.07 -4.03 -2.42
C GLY A 110 13.46 -5.42 -2.25
N PRO A 111 14.05 -6.46 -2.89
CA PRO A 111 13.48 -7.81 -2.92
C PRO A 111 13.25 -8.45 -1.55
N LEU A 112 14.08 -8.12 -0.56
CA LEU A 112 13.93 -8.64 0.82
C LEU A 112 12.63 -8.17 1.49
N ALA A 113 12.05 -7.04 1.06
CA ALA A 113 10.77 -6.57 1.57
C ALA A 113 9.61 -7.51 1.21
N PHE A 114 9.76 -8.35 0.18
CA PHE A 114 8.72 -9.29 -0.23
C PHE A 114 8.35 -10.27 0.89
N GLY A 115 9.32 -10.91 1.53
CA GLY A 115 9.05 -11.86 2.62
C GLY A 115 8.35 -11.21 3.83
N LEU A 116 8.73 -9.97 4.16
CA LEU A 116 8.08 -9.21 5.24
C LEU A 116 6.64 -8.83 4.88
N MET A 117 6.42 -8.40 3.64
CA MET A 117 5.09 -8.08 3.12
C MET A 117 4.20 -9.34 3.07
N LEU A 118 4.72 -10.45 2.55
CA LEU A 118 3.96 -11.69 2.41
C LEU A 118 3.50 -12.25 3.77
N GLU A 119 4.36 -12.20 4.79
CA GLU A 119 4.01 -12.59 6.16
C GLU A 119 2.84 -11.76 6.69
N LYS A 120 2.87 -10.43 6.50
CA LYS A 120 1.77 -9.55 6.92
C LYS A 120 0.52 -9.69 6.07
N LEU A 121 0.67 -9.96 4.78
CA LEU A 121 -0.47 -10.24 3.91
C LEU A 121 -1.23 -11.47 4.35
N LEU A 122 -0.53 -12.56 4.68
CA LEU A 122 -1.14 -13.80 5.20
C LEU A 122 -1.91 -13.51 6.50
N ALA A 123 -1.29 -12.82 7.46
CA ALA A 123 -1.95 -12.48 8.72
C ALA A 123 -3.21 -11.61 8.53
N VAL A 124 -3.17 -10.62 7.62
CA VAL A 124 -4.33 -9.79 7.31
C VAL A 124 -5.41 -10.58 6.56
N ALA A 125 -5.03 -11.51 5.68
CA ALA A 125 -5.98 -12.36 4.95
C ALA A 125 -6.75 -13.30 5.89
N GLU A 126 -6.11 -13.81 6.95
CA GLU A 126 -6.75 -14.65 7.99
C GLU A 126 -7.87 -13.92 8.74
N LEU A 127 -7.85 -12.59 8.78
CA LEU A 127 -8.93 -11.80 9.38
C LEU A 127 -10.24 -11.85 8.58
N ALA A 128 -10.20 -12.33 7.33
CA ALA A 128 -11.36 -12.48 6.44
C ALA A 128 -12.24 -11.21 6.34
N LEU A 129 -11.62 -10.04 6.30
CA LEU A 129 -12.32 -8.74 6.25
C LEU A 129 -13.04 -8.55 4.91
N PRO A 130 -14.21 -7.88 4.89
CA PRO A 130 -15.00 -7.68 3.68
C PRO A 130 -14.44 -6.51 2.82
N CYS A 131 -13.20 -6.62 2.41
CA CYS A 131 -12.51 -5.62 1.59
C CYS A 131 -11.50 -6.24 0.66
N ALA A 132 -11.08 -5.51 -0.38
CA ALA A 132 -10.01 -5.94 -1.27
C ALA A 132 -8.64 -5.90 -0.57
N LEU A 133 -7.81 -6.94 -0.78
CA LEU A 133 -6.43 -6.97 -0.34
C LEU A 133 -5.49 -6.72 -1.52
N ILE A 134 -4.52 -5.83 -1.35
CA ILE A 134 -3.55 -5.45 -2.36
C ILE A 134 -2.16 -5.64 -1.77
N ALA A 135 -1.33 -6.44 -2.43
CA ALA A 135 0.05 -6.65 -2.02
C ALA A 135 0.98 -5.57 -2.61
N CYS A 136 1.85 -4.99 -1.78
CA CYS A 136 2.81 -3.98 -2.21
C CYS A 136 4.14 -4.16 -1.46
N GLY A 137 5.23 -4.36 -2.18
CA GLY A 137 6.57 -4.39 -1.62
C GLY A 137 7.39 -5.61 -2.01
N GLY A 138 8.57 -5.34 -2.57
CA GLY A 138 9.56 -6.34 -2.92
C GLY A 138 9.18 -7.28 -4.07
N ILE A 139 8.12 -6.97 -4.82
CA ILE A 139 7.66 -7.79 -5.95
C ILE A 139 8.48 -7.43 -7.19
N HIS A 140 9.24 -8.41 -7.70
CA HIS A 140 10.13 -8.28 -8.86
C HIS A 140 9.93 -9.39 -9.90
N THR A 141 9.21 -10.46 -9.56
CA THR A 141 9.03 -11.62 -10.44
C THR A 141 7.58 -12.06 -10.52
N TRP A 142 7.24 -12.78 -11.58
CA TRP A 142 5.92 -13.39 -11.74
C TRP A 142 5.61 -14.40 -10.61
N GLU A 143 6.59 -15.17 -10.18
CA GLU A 143 6.42 -16.10 -9.07
C GLU A 143 6.00 -15.40 -7.77
N GLN A 144 6.60 -14.23 -7.48
CA GLN A 144 6.20 -13.41 -6.32
C GLN A 144 4.78 -12.86 -6.45
N VAL A 145 4.35 -12.49 -7.67
CA VAL A 145 2.95 -12.14 -7.94
C VAL A 145 2.02 -13.31 -7.62
N GLN A 146 2.35 -14.52 -8.10
CA GLN A 146 1.56 -15.72 -7.83
C GLN A 146 1.48 -16.04 -6.34
N GLN A 147 2.59 -15.92 -5.60
CA GLN A 147 2.60 -16.11 -4.15
C GLN A 147 1.71 -15.09 -3.43
N ALA A 148 1.75 -13.82 -3.81
CA ALA A 148 0.89 -12.80 -3.24
C ALA A 148 -0.60 -13.05 -3.50
N LEU A 149 -0.95 -13.48 -4.72
CA LEU A 149 -2.33 -13.86 -5.07
C LEU A 149 -2.79 -15.11 -4.30
N ALA A 150 -1.94 -16.12 -4.17
CA ALA A 150 -2.22 -17.32 -3.39
C ALA A 150 -2.38 -17.02 -1.88
N ALA A 151 -1.72 -15.96 -1.38
CA ALA A 151 -1.87 -15.46 -0.01
C ALA A 151 -3.14 -14.60 0.21
N GLY A 152 -4.01 -14.46 -0.80
CA GLY A 152 -5.29 -13.75 -0.68
C GLY A 152 -5.33 -12.35 -1.28
N ALA A 153 -4.25 -11.84 -1.87
CA ALA A 153 -4.30 -10.57 -2.59
C ALA A 153 -5.15 -10.69 -3.88
N GLN A 154 -5.94 -9.69 -4.17
CA GLN A 154 -6.68 -9.55 -5.43
C GLN A 154 -5.95 -8.66 -6.45
N ALA A 155 -4.95 -7.91 -5.99
CA ALA A 155 -4.11 -7.09 -6.84
C ALA A 155 -2.70 -6.96 -6.26
N VAL A 156 -1.76 -6.53 -7.10
CA VAL A 156 -0.40 -6.20 -6.67
C VAL A 156 -0.03 -4.79 -7.13
N GLN A 157 0.77 -4.10 -6.34
CA GLN A 157 1.40 -2.84 -6.70
C GLN A 157 2.90 -3.04 -6.89
N ILE A 158 3.42 -2.58 -8.02
CA ILE A 158 4.85 -2.56 -8.32
C ILE A 158 5.34 -1.12 -8.21
N ASP A 159 6.24 -0.88 -7.27
CA ASP A 159 6.77 0.45 -6.97
C ASP A 159 8.27 0.53 -7.31
N VAL A 160 9.15 0.35 -6.35
CA VAL A 160 10.60 0.60 -6.46
C VAL A 160 11.29 -0.25 -7.52
N ALA A 161 10.76 -1.42 -7.83
CA ALA A 161 11.26 -2.27 -8.90
C ALA A 161 11.29 -1.54 -10.25
N THR A 162 10.37 -0.59 -10.47
CA THR A 162 10.31 0.24 -11.69
C THR A 162 11.50 1.18 -11.85
N TRP A 163 12.21 1.50 -10.79
CA TRP A 163 13.41 2.35 -10.85
C TRP A 163 14.61 1.60 -11.45
N VAL A 164 14.61 0.27 -11.33
CA VAL A 164 15.63 -0.61 -11.89
C VAL A 164 15.18 -1.15 -13.24
N GLU A 165 13.91 -1.53 -13.34
CA GLU A 165 13.30 -2.10 -14.54
C GLU A 165 11.93 -1.42 -14.83
N PRO A 166 11.92 -0.30 -15.57
CA PRO A 166 10.68 0.44 -15.84
C PRO A 166 9.61 -0.34 -16.61
N ALA A 167 10.01 -1.36 -17.38
CA ALA A 167 9.11 -2.21 -18.15
C ALA A 167 8.44 -3.31 -17.32
N LEU A 168 8.94 -3.60 -16.11
CA LEU A 168 8.49 -4.72 -15.27
C LEU A 168 6.97 -4.76 -15.04
N PRO A 169 6.27 -3.66 -14.69
CA PRO A 169 4.82 -3.73 -14.50
C PRO A 169 4.06 -4.18 -15.73
N GLY A 170 4.49 -3.72 -16.92
CA GLY A 170 3.89 -4.13 -18.19
C GLY A 170 4.13 -5.60 -18.50
N GLN A 171 5.34 -6.11 -18.26
CA GLN A 171 5.70 -7.51 -18.45
C GLN A 171 4.88 -8.43 -17.53
N LEU A 172 4.79 -8.09 -16.25
CA LEU A 172 4.00 -8.84 -15.27
C LEU A 172 2.50 -8.82 -15.61
N ALA A 173 1.96 -7.69 -16.05
CA ALA A 173 0.58 -7.57 -16.48
C ALA A 173 0.27 -8.42 -17.72
N GLN A 174 1.17 -8.47 -18.69
CA GLN A 174 1.05 -9.33 -19.88
C GLN A 174 1.08 -10.82 -19.50
N THR A 175 2.01 -11.21 -18.62
CA THR A 175 2.10 -12.58 -18.11
C THR A 175 0.82 -12.99 -17.39
N TRP A 176 0.26 -12.09 -16.56
CA TRP A 176 -1.02 -12.33 -15.89
C TRP A 176 -2.16 -12.50 -16.89
N ALA A 177 -2.26 -11.62 -17.87
CA ALA A 177 -3.32 -11.73 -18.89
C ALA A 177 -3.23 -13.05 -19.66
N GLY A 178 -2.02 -13.52 -19.97
CA GLY A 178 -1.80 -14.81 -20.65
C GLY A 178 -1.98 -16.04 -19.77
N SER A 179 -1.95 -15.90 -18.44
CA SER A 179 -2.12 -17.02 -17.49
C SER A 179 -3.57 -17.30 -17.12
N LYS A 180 -4.51 -16.40 -17.45
CA LYS A 180 -5.94 -16.69 -17.26
C LYS A 180 -6.38 -17.70 -18.31
N PRO A 181 -7.06 -18.80 -17.93
CA PRO A 181 -7.66 -19.70 -18.91
C PRO A 181 -8.61 -18.88 -19.79
N MET A 182 -8.49 -19.07 -21.12
CA MET A 182 -9.42 -18.47 -22.07
C MET A 182 -10.80 -19.09 -21.87
N GLY A 183 -11.68 -18.39 -21.18
CA GLY A 183 -13.13 -18.62 -21.19
C GLY A 183 -13.67 -19.52 -20.08
N GLU A 184 -14.29 -18.92 -19.12
CA GLU A 184 -15.62 -19.31 -18.62
C GLU A 184 -16.52 -18.09 -18.62
#